data_2c5c575784404d575870db7614d151fe
#
_entry.id   2c5c575784404d575870db7614d151fe
#
_cell.length_a   1.000
_cell.length_b   1.000
_cell.length_c   1.000
_cell.angle_alpha   90.00
_cell.angle_beta   90.00
_cell.angle_gamma   90.00
#
_symmetry.space_group_name_H-M   'P 1'
#
loop_
_entity.id
_entity.type
_entity.pdbx_description
1 polymer ?
#
loop_
_entity_poly.entity_id
_entity_poly.type
_entity_poly.pdbx_seq_one_letter_code
_entity_poly.pdbx_strand_id
1 'polypeptide(L)'
;MFSQITRPVRTFIDQFSNINQGIAAGERIFSIIDAQSEIQDKPGAIELDGLKDKIEFRDIHFSYDGSREVIEGISFEIKRGETVALVGPSGGGKSTLSELIPRFYDVKAGDILIDGVSVRDYTQDSLRAHMSVVAQDTVLFNDTIEGNIAMGKAGATHDEIVEAARIANADCFIQEAPEGYQTNIGDRGVKLSGGQRQRLSIARAVLKNPEIPVSYTHLRAHETEAD
;
A
#
# COMPACT_ATOMS: atom_id res chain seq x y z
N MET A 1 60.66 22.50 17.27
CA MET A 1 59.79 22.05 18.38
C MET A 1 58.29 22.27 18.09
N PHE A 2 57.83 23.38 17.51
CA PHE A 2 56.38 23.60 17.23
C PHE A 2 55.75 22.61 16.24
N SER A 3 56.48 22.11 15.24
CA SER A 3 55.94 21.17 14.24
C SER A 3 55.63 19.77 14.79
N GLN A 4 56.11 19.40 15.95
CA GLN A 4 55.84 18.10 16.56
C GLN A 4 54.51 18.10 17.38
N ILE A 5 54.01 19.28 17.77
CA ILE A 5 52.77 19.43 18.52
C ILE A 5 51.56 19.54 17.57
N THR A 6 51.75 20.12 16.40
CA THR A 6 50.64 20.32 15.44
C THR A 6 50.05 19.00 14.89
N ARG A 7 50.88 17.97 14.74
CA ARG A 7 50.46 16.68 14.22
C ARG A 7 49.49 15.95 15.16
N PRO A 8 49.81 15.76 16.47
CA PRO A 8 48.83 15.12 17.38
C PRO A 8 47.57 15.95 17.59
N VAL A 9 47.66 17.29 17.60
CA VAL A 9 46.46 18.14 17.71
C VAL A 9 45.56 17.99 16.50
N ARG A 10 46.12 17.93 15.29
CA ARG A 10 45.35 17.70 14.09
C ARG A 10 44.67 16.33 14.09
N THR A 11 45.41 15.29 14.46
CA THR A 11 44.85 13.93 14.59
C THR A 11 43.71 13.88 15.61
N PHE A 12 43.84 14.59 16.73
CA PHE A 12 42.78 14.67 17.74
C PHE A 12 41.51 15.34 17.20
N ILE A 13 41.65 16.46 16.46
CA ILE A 13 40.54 17.19 15.83
C ILE A 13 39.85 16.28 14.79
N ASP A 14 40.64 15.56 13.97
CA ASP A 14 40.11 14.67 12.95
C ASP A 14 39.33 13.48 13.58
N GLN A 15 39.88 12.92 14.68
CA GLN A 15 39.19 11.86 15.42
C GLN A 15 37.91 12.35 16.09
N PHE A 16 37.92 13.56 16.66
CA PHE A 16 36.72 14.16 17.24
C PHE A 16 35.62 14.40 16.17
N SER A 17 36.04 14.87 14.98
CA SER A 17 35.13 15.03 13.84
C SER A 17 34.53 13.70 13.38
N ASN A 18 35.34 12.65 13.29
CA ASN A 18 34.90 11.32 12.92
C ASN A 18 33.88 10.73 13.93
N ILE A 19 34.11 10.95 15.23
CA ILE A 19 33.20 10.55 16.30
C ILE A 19 31.85 11.26 16.13
N ASN A 20 31.87 12.59 15.94
CA ASN A 20 30.61 13.35 15.74
C ASN A 20 29.86 12.93 14.49
N GLN A 21 30.56 12.62 13.39
CA GLN A 21 29.94 12.06 12.20
C GLN A 21 29.33 10.68 12.47
N GLY A 22 30.03 9.83 13.24
CA GLY A 22 29.51 8.53 13.66
C GLY A 22 28.25 8.65 14.52
N ILE A 23 28.22 9.60 15.47
CA ILE A 23 27.05 9.87 16.31
C ILE A 23 25.87 10.33 15.42
N ALA A 24 26.09 11.32 14.55
CA ALA A 24 25.03 11.81 13.67
C ALA A 24 24.49 10.75 12.70
N ALA A 25 25.35 9.84 12.22
CA ALA A 25 24.93 8.70 11.43
C ALA A 25 24.11 7.70 12.25
N GLY A 26 24.56 7.42 13.50
CA GLY A 26 23.83 6.58 14.45
C GLY A 26 22.44 7.12 14.77
N GLU A 27 22.33 8.41 15.08
CA GLU A 27 21.05 9.07 15.37
C GLU A 27 20.05 8.92 14.19
N ARG A 28 20.51 9.06 12.95
CA ARG A 28 19.66 8.85 11.76
C ARG A 28 19.18 7.40 11.63
N ILE A 29 20.07 6.44 11.91
CA ILE A 29 19.71 5.02 11.85
C ILE A 29 18.70 4.69 12.95
N PHE A 30 18.97 5.11 14.19
CA PHE A 30 18.09 4.86 15.31
C PHE A 30 16.74 5.59 15.18
N SER A 31 16.70 6.79 14.59
CA SER A 31 15.44 7.48 14.32
C SER A 31 14.50 6.69 13.39
N ILE A 32 15.04 5.83 12.52
CA ILE A 32 14.25 4.95 11.66
C ILE A 32 13.89 3.66 12.40
N ILE A 33 14.82 3.07 13.14
CA ILE A 33 14.61 1.82 13.88
C ILE A 33 13.60 2.01 15.00
N ASP A 34 13.70 3.14 15.72
CA ASP A 34 12.85 3.46 16.86
C ASP A 34 11.55 4.17 16.45
N ALA A 35 11.34 4.42 15.14
CA ALA A 35 10.12 5.01 14.62
C ALA A 35 8.92 4.10 14.94
N GLN A 36 7.98 4.64 15.69
CA GLN A 36 6.73 3.95 15.99
C GLN A 36 5.69 4.28 14.90
N SER A 37 4.93 3.26 14.49
CA SER A 37 3.79 3.49 13.62
C SER A 37 2.76 4.38 14.33
N GLU A 38 2.25 5.39 13.63
CA GLU A 38 1.16 6.23 14.14
C GLU A 38 -0.12 5.42 14.33
N ILE A 39 -0.32 4.40 13.50
CA ILE A 39 -1.47 3.50 13.59
C ILE A 39 -1.03 2.25 14.33
N GLN A 40 -1.64 2.03 15.50
CA GLN A 40 -1.39 0.87 16.36
C GLN A 40 -2.71 0.21 16.75
N ASP A 41 -2.63 -1.08 17.04
CA ASP A 41 -3.78 -1.79 17.58
C ASP A 41 -4.06 -1.36 19.01
N LYS A 42 -5.33 -1.19 19.33
CA LYS A 42 -5.76 -0.89 20.70
C LYS A 42 -5.55 -2.12 21.58
N PRO A 43 -5.27 -1.94 22.88
CA PRO A 43 -5.34 -3.03 23.85
C PRO A 43 -6.73 -3.68 23.80
N GLY A 44 -6.79 -4.99 23.54
CA GLY A 44 -8.05 -5.73 23.41
C GLY A 44 -8.71 -5.63 22.03
N ALA A 45 -7.98 -5.20 20.99
CA ALA A 45 -8.46 -5.27 19.63
C ALA A 45 -8.87 -6.71 19.27
N ILE A 46 -9.98 -6.84 18.55
CA ILE A 46 -10.56 -8.13 18.14
C ILE A 46 -10.13 -8.50 16.73
N GLU A 47 -10.27 -9.76 16.37
CA GLU A 47 -10.04 -10.21 14.99
C GLU A 47 -11.31 -10.05 14.15
N LEU A 48 -11.14 -9.60 12.90
CA LEU A 48 -12.21 -9.61 11.90
C LEU A 48 -12.37 -11.04 11.38
N ASP A 49 -13.59 -11.55 11.42
CA ASP A 49 -13.97 -12.86 10.89
C ASP A 49 -14.79 -12.69 9.59
N GLY A 50 -14.24 -11.90 8.66
CA GLY A 50 -14.85 -11.60 7.38
C GLY A 50 -15.97 -10.55 7.40
N LEU A 51 -16.42 -10.14 6.21
CA LEU A 51 -17.55 -9.21 6.02
C LEU A 51 -18.85 -10.00 5.94
N LYS A 52 -19.78 -9.77 6.89
CA LYS A 52 -21.06 -10.48 6.98
C LYS A 52 -22.22 -9.69 6.39
N ASP A 53 -22.28 -8.38 6.65
CA ASP A 53 -23.39 -7.51 6.26
C ASP A 53 -22.91 -6.32 5.43
N LYS A 54 -22.21 -5.37 6.03
CA LYS A 54 -21.85 -4.10 5.36
C LYS A 54 -20.62 -3.39 5.93
N ILE A 55 -20.08 -2.49 5.11
CA ILE A 55 -19.15 -1.45 5.52
C ILE A 55 -19.93 -0.13 5.58
N GLU A 56 -19.82 0.61 6.66
CA GLU A 56 -20.56 1.84 6.90
C GLU A 56 -19.58 2.99 7.19
N PHE A 57 -19.75 4.10 6.47
CA PHE A 57 -19.02 5.35 6.67
C PHE A 57 -19.97 6.32 7.37
N ARG A 58 -19.60 6.81 8.55
CA ARG A 58 -20.42 7.73 9.35
C ARG A 58 -19.71 9.03 9.55
N ASP A 59 -20.15 10.07 8.88
CA ASP A 59 -19.69 11.46 9.02
C ASP A 59 -18.16 11.59 9.00
N ILE A 60 -17.54 11.01 7.97
CA ILE A 60 -16.09 10.92 7.86
C ILE A 60 -15.48 12.28 7.57
N HIS A 61 -14.58 12.72 8.44
CA HIS A 61 -13.70 13.86 8.24
C HIS A 61 -12.24 13.43 8.25
N PHE A 62 -11.46 13.90 7.29
CA PHE A 62 -10.05 13.53 7.20
C PHE A 62 -9.17 14.65 6.61
N SER A 63 -7.99 14.79 7.21
CA SER A 63 -6.87 15.59 6.69
C SER A 63 -5.56 14.89 6.99
N TYR A 64 -4.55 15.02 6.12
CA TYR A 64 -3.23 14.43 6.33
C TYR A 64 -2.40 15.16 7.39
N ASP A 65 -2.41 16.48 7.36
CA ASP A 65 -1.58 17.35 8.20
C ASP A 65 -2.38 18.23 9.19
N GLY A 66 -3.71 18.11 9.18
CA GLY A 66 -4.60 18.92 10.01
C GLY A 66 -4.84 20.35 9.49
N SER A 67 -4.17 20.76 8.39
CA SER A 67 -4.31 22.13 7.86
C SER A 67 -5.47 22.28 6.86
N ARG A 68 -5.73 21.22 6.06
CA ARG A 68 -6.79 21.21 5.05
C ARG A 68 -7.56 19.92 5.12
N GLU A 69 -8.87 20.00 5.25
CA GLU A 69 -9.74 18.84 5.10
C GLU A 69 -9.74 18.34 3.65
N VAL A 70 -9.56 17.04 3.49
CA VAL A 70 -9.61 16.31 2.22
C VAL A 70 -10.95 15.62 2.06
N ILE A 71 -11.56 15.23 3.18
CA ILE A 71 -12.88 14.62 3.26
C ILE A 71 -13.66 15.38 4.33
N GLU A 72 -14.84 15.88 3.96
CA GLU A 72 -15.68 16.77 4.76
C GLU A 72 -17.08 16.17 4.93
N GLY A 73 -17.29 15.34 5.97
CA GLY A 73 -18.60 14.86 6.38
C GLY A 73 -19.26 13.87 5.41
N ILE A 74 -18.53 12.85 4.94
CA ILE A 74 -19.08 11.84 4.02
C ILE A 74 -19.72 10.69 4.81
N SER A 75 -20.95 10.33 4.43
CA SER A 75 -21.68 9.19 4.98
C SER A 75 -22.32 8.35 3.87
N PHE A 76 -22.07 7.05 3.88
CA PHE A 76 -22.70 6.05 3.00
C PHE A 76 -22.44 4.64 3.52
N GLU A 77 -23.06 3.64 2.93
CA GLU A 77 -22.82 2.23 3.24
C GLU A 77 -22.60 1.41 1.96
N ILE A 78 -21.88 0.32 2.09
CA ILE A 78 -21.62 -0.68 1.05
C ILE A 78 -22.02 -2.04 1.60
N LYS A 79 -23.02 -2.68 1.04
CA LYS A 79 -23.48 -4.00 1.47
C LYS A 79 -22.57 -5.10 0.92
N ARG A 80 -22.52 -6.22 1.60
CA ARG A 80 -21.80 -7.40 1.12
C ARG A 80 -22.24 -7.78 -0.29
N GLY A 81 -21.28 -7.98 -1.19
CA GLY A 81 -21.52 -8.30 -2.60
C GLY A 81 -21.87 -7.09 -3.47
N GLU A 82 -21.98 -5.89 -2.90
CA GLU A 82 -22.22 -4.68 -3.66
C GLU A 82 -20.89 -4.11 -4.18
N THR A 83 -20.92 -3.55 -5.38
CA THR A 83 -19.78 -2.84 -5.97
C THR A 83 -20.10 -1.34 -6.02
N VAL A 84 -19.29 -0.53 -5.39
CA VAL A 84 -19.43 0.93 -5.35
C VAL A 84 -18.29 1.59 -6.08
N ALA A 85 -18.60 2.50 -7.00
CA ALA A 85 -17.63 3.30 -7.72
C ALA A 85 -17.61 4.74 -7.18
N LEU A 86 -16.44 5.22 -6.74
CA LEU A 86 -16.23 6.60 -6.33
C LEU A 86 -15.83 7.43 -7.55
N VAL A 87 -16.68 8.36 -7.96
CA VAL A 87 -16.47 9.20 -9.14
C VAL A 87 -16.37 10.67 -8.71
N GLY A 88 -15.52 11.44 -9.37
CA GLY A 88 -15.35 12.86 -9.09
C GLY A 88 -14.01 13.39 -9.61
N PRO A 89 -13.77 14.72 -9.49
CA PRO A 89 -12.56 15.36 -10.00
C PRO A 89 -11.29 14.85 -9.32
N SER A 90 -10.14 15.05 -9.97
CA SER A 90 -8.84 14.77 -9.36
C SER A 90 -8.66 15.63 -8.10
N GLY A 91 -8.09 15.07 -7.05
CA GLY A 91 -7.96 15.74 -5.75
C GLY A 91 -9.22 15.74 -4.87
N GLY A 92 -10.34 15.14 -5.31
CA GLY A 92 -11.59 15.05 -4.54
C GLY A 92 -11.61 13.97 -3.44
N GLY A 93 -10.46 13.51 -2.93
CA GLY A 93 -10.40 12.60 -1.79
C GLY A 93 -10.73 11.13 -2.06
N LYS A 94 -10.97 10.72 -3.33
CA LYS A 94 -11.35 9.34 -3.67
C LYS A 94 -10.33 8.28 -3.22
N SER A 95 -9.07 8.48 -3.55
CA SER A 95 -7.98 7.58 -3.14
C SER A 95 -7.80 7.58 -1.63
N THR A 96 -7.88 8.76 -1.02
CA THR A 96 -7.84 8.91 0.44
C THR A 96 -8.94 8.10 1.12
N LEU A 97 -10.20 8.21 0.63
CA LEU A 97 -11.31 7.45 1.18
C LEU A 97 -11.08 5.93 1.08
N SER A 98 -10.50 5.48 -0.04
CA SER A 98 -10.15 4.07 -0.24
C SER A 98 -9.02 3.61 0.70
N GLU A 99 -8.10 4.50 1.06
CA GLU A 99 -6.97 4.22 1.98
C GLU A 99 -7.40 4.18 3.46
N LEU A 100 -8.54 4.78 3.79
CA LEU A 100 -9.10 4.73 5.14
C LEU A 100 -9.71 3.36 5.46
N ILE A 101 -10.21 2.60 4.48
CA ILE A 101 -10.82 1.28 4.69
C ILE A 101 -9.81 0.29 5.28
N PRO A 102 -8.60 0.07 4.70
CA PRO A 102 -7.58 -0.80 5.27
C PRO A 102 -6.85 -0.17 6.47
N ARG A 103 -7.34 0.97 6.95
CA ARG A 103 -6.77 1.71 8.07
C ARG A 103 -5.28 2.02 7.84
N PHE A 104 -4.95 2.60 6.66
CA PHE A 104 -3.63 3.20 6.46
C PHE A 104 -3.50 4.52 7.19
N TYR A 105 -4.65 5.16 7.45
CA TYR A 105 -4.81 6.36 8.27
C TYR A 105 -6.05 6.20 9.15
N ASP A 106 -6.06 6.82 10.32
CA ASP A 106 -7.26 6.95 11.15
C ASP A 106 -8.01 8.25 10.80
N VAL A 107 -9.34 8.18 10.77
CA VAL A 107 -10.20 9.35 10.54
C VAL A 107 -10.07 10.36 11.67
N LYS A 108 -10.20 11.65 11.36
CA LYS A 108 -10.14 12.75 12.36
C LYS A 108 -11.44 12.87 13.14
N ALA A 109 -12.58 12.74 12.45
CA ALA A 109 -13.90 12.64 13.06
C ALA A 109 -14.75 11.66 12.27
N GLY A 110 -15.84 11.20 12.85
CA GLY A 110 -16.64 10.11 12.30
C GLY A 110 -16.03 8.75 12.55
N ASP A 111 -16.57 7.73 11.90
CA ASP A 111 -16.10 6.35 12.04
C ASP A 111 -16.40 5.50 10.80
N ILE A 112 -15.53 4.54 10.53
CA ILE A 112 -15.75 3.48 9.54
C ILE A 112 -16.01 2.20 10.29
N LEU A 113 -17.16 1.58 9.99
CA LEU A 113 -17.57 0.35 10.67
C LEU A 113 -17.65 -0.80 9.66
N ILE A 114 -17.24 -1.98 10.08
CA ILE A 114 -17.49 -3.25 9.41
C ILE A 114 -18.43 -4.04 10.31
N ASP A 115 -19.62 -4.38 9.81
CA ASP A 115 -20.65 -5.09 10.53
C ASP A 115 -20.99 -4.44 11.91
N GLY A 116 -20.97 -3.10 11.95
CA GLY A 116 -21.28 -2.30 13.13
C GLY A 116 -20.14 -2.10 14.12
N VAL A 117 -18.96 -2.68 13.89
CA VAL A 117 -17.76 -2.52 14.72
C VAL A 117 -16.76 -1.59 14.03
N SER A 118 -16.18 -0.65 14.77
CA SER A 118 -15.19 0.28 14.22
C SER A 118 -13.94 -0.44 13.70
N VAL A 119 -13.43 -0.01 12.56
CA VAL A 119 -12.15 -0.52 12.00
C VAL A 119 -10.98 -0.30 12.98
N ARG A 120 -11.12 0.64 13.93
CA ARG A 120 -10.12 0.92 14.96
C ARG A 120 -10.13 -0.10 16.10
N ASP A 121 -11.18 -0.91 16.21
CA ASP A 121 -11.32 -1.94 17.25
C ASP A 121 -10.90 -3.33 16.76
N TYR A 122 -10.60 -3.46 15.46
CA TYR A 122 -9.98 -4.66 14.89
C TYR A 122 -8.45 -4.59 14.93
N THR A 123 -7.79 -5.76 14.96
CA THR A 123 -6.36 -5.84 14.71
C THR A 123 -6.09 -5.52 13.24
N GLN A 124 -5.01 -4.77 12.95
CA GLN A 124 -4.66 -4.39 11.57
C GLN A 124 -4.41 -5.62 10.69
N ASP A 125 -3.79 -6.66 11.26
CA ASP A 125 -3.48 -7.88 10.53
C ASP A 125 -4.74 -8.61 10.09
N SER A 126 -5.73 -8.81 10.99
CA SER A 126 -6.99 -9.44 10.63
C SER A 126 -7.80 -8.60 9.64
N LEU A 127 -7.87 -7.28 9.86
CA LEU A 127 -8.54 -6.34 8.96
C LEU A 127 -7.98 -6.42 7.54
N ARG A 128 -6.67 -6.33 7.40
CA ARG A 128 -5.97 -6.37 6.10
C ARG A 128 -5.91 -7.76 5.48
N ALA A 129 -6.03 -8.83 6.27
CA ALA A 129 -6.13 -10.19 5.75
C ALA A 129 -7.35 -10.36 4.84
N HIS A 130 -8.50 -9.78 5.21
CA HIS A 130 -9.75 -9.83 4.45
C HIS A 130 -9.85 -8.79 3.33
N MET A 131 -8.82 -7.94 3.16
CA MET A 131 -8.79 -6.89 2.14
C MET A 131 -7.69 -7.12 1.12
N SER A 132 -7.89 -6.61 -0.08
CA SER A 132 -6.83 -6.46 -1.08
C SER A 132 -6.91 -5.08 -1.68
N VAL A 133 -5.75 -4.47 -1.88
CA VAL A 133 -5.65 -3.11 -2.43
C VAL A 133 -4.92 -3.15 -3.76
N VAL A 134 -5.58 -2.67 -4.81
CA VAL A 134 -4.96 -2.41 -6.11
C VAL A 134 -4.74 -0.92 -6.25
N ALA A 135 -3.50 -0.50 -5.96
CA ALA A 135 -3.09 0.89 -6.01
C ALA A 135 -2.84 1.35 -7.45
N GLN A 136 -2.90 2.67 -7.67
CA GLN A 136 -2.55 3.29 -8.94
C GLN A 136 -1.08 3.03 -9.30
N ASP A 137 -0.18 3.27 -8.37
CA ASP A 137 1.24 2.98 -8.53
C ASP A 137 1.50 1.54 -8.08
N THR A 138 1.65 0.67 -9.06
CA THR A 138 1.89 -0.75 -8.82
C THR A 138 3.28 -1.00 -8.30
N VAL A 139 3.40 -1.49 -7.08
CA VAL A 139 4.68 -1.94 -6.50
C VAL A 139 4.97 -3.36 -6.98
N LEU A 140 5.98 -3.50 -7.83
CA LEU A 140 6.53 -4.77 -8.28
C LEU A 140 7.99 -4.90 -7.84
N PHE A 141 8.39 -6.13 -7.54
CA PHE A 141 9.72 -6.46 -7.06
C PHE A 141 10.58 -7.02 -8.19
N ASN A 142 11.88 -6.87 -8.06
CA ASN A 142 12.85 -7.47 -8.98
C ASN A 142 12.88 -9.00 -8.79
N ASP A 143 11.91 -9.65 -9.38
CA ASP A 143 11.66 -11.08 -9.29
C ASP A 143 10.98 -11.55 -10.57
N THR A 144 10.62 -12.82 -10.66
CA THR A 144 9.83 -13.39 -11.75
C THR A 144 8.39 -12.86 -11.73
N ILE A 145 7.69 -13.02 -12.84
CA ILE A 145 6.24 -12.74 -12.91
C ILE A 145 5.50 -13.60 -11.87
N GLU A 146 5.82 -14.89 -11.81
CA GLU A 146 5.23 -15.83 -10.84
C GLU A 146 5.47 -15.38 -9.40
N GLY A 147 6.72 -15.05 -9.04
CA GLY A 147 7.07 -14.55 -7.71
C GLY A 147 6.28 -13.29 -7.33
N ASN A 148 6.11 -12.36 -8.28
CA ASN A 148 5.31 -11.16 -8.04
C ASN A 148 3.83 -11.46 -7.80
N ILE A 149 3.20 -12.40 -8.52
CA ILE A 149 1.81 -12.77 -8.30
C ILE A 149 1.67 -13.56 -7.00
N ALA A 150 2.59 -14.49 -6.71
CA ALA A 150 2.60 -15.34 -5.52
C ALA A 150 2.60 -14.58 -4.19
N MET A 151 3.05 -13.31 -4.19
CA MET A 151 2.96 -12.44 -3.01
C MET A 151 1.53 -12.22 -2.52
N GLY A 152 0.51 -12.48 -3.34
CA GLY A 152 -0.89 -12.41 -2.93
C GLY A 152 -1.28 -13.47 -1.92
N LYS A 153 -0.66 -14.66 -1.96
CA LYS A 153 -0.99 -15.79 -1.10
C LYS A 153 0.25 -16.64 -0.85
N ALA A 154 0.67 -16.73 0.40
CA ALA A 154 1.79 -17.58 0.78
C ALA A 154 1.49 -19.05 0.47
N GLY A 155 2.43 -19.73 -0.19
CA GLY A 155 2.29 -21.13 -0.57
C GLY A 155 1.32 -21.41 -1.71
N ALA A 156 0.96 -20.39 -2.52
CA ALA A 156 0.13 -20.56 -3.70
C ALA A 156 0.78 -21.55 -4.68
N THR A 157 -0.03 -22.44 -5.27
CA THR A 157 0.42 -23.33 -6.31
C THR A 157 0.53 -22.61 -7.64
N HIS A 158 1.32 -23.17 -8.59
CA HIS A 158 1.42 -22.63 -9.94
C HIS A 158 0.04 -22.53 -10.63
N ASP A 159 -0.81 -23.51 -10.48
CA ASP A 159 -2.15 -23.50 -11.08
C ASP A 159 -3.04 -22.38 -10.53
N GLU A 160 -2.98 -22.10 -9.22
CA GLU A 160 -3.67 -20.96 -8.62
C GLU A 160 -3.17 -19.61 -9.16
N ILE A 161 -1.86 -19.50 -9.38
CA ILE A 161 -1.23 -18.30 -9.95
C ILE A 161 -1.66 -18.11 -11.40
N VAL A 162 -1.68 -19.16 -12.21
CA VAL A 162 -2.14 -19.12 -13.60
C VAL A 162 -3.60 -18.72 -13.68
N GLU A 163 -4.45 -19.28 -12.82
CA GLU A 163 -5.88 -18.92 -12.80
C GLU A 163 -6.09 -17.46 -12.41
N ALA A 164 -5.38 -16.97 -11.40
CA ALA A 164 -5.42 -15.55 -11.02
C ALA A 164 -4.95 -14.65 -12.16
N ALA A 165 -3.89 -15.05 -12.89
CA ALA A 165 -3.41 -14.32 -14.05
C ALA A 165 -4.41 -14.29 -15.20
N ARG A 166 -5.16 -15.36 -15.43
CA ARG A 166 -6.24 -15.43 -16.42
C ARG A 166 -7.38 -14.48 -16.10
N ILE A 167 -7.85 -14.51 -14.87
CA ILE A 167 -8.90 -13.60 -14.38
C ILE A 167 -8.46 -12.14 -14.55
N ALA A 168 -7.19 -11.83 -14.28
CA ALA A 168 -6.62 -10.49 -14.44
C ALA A 168 -6.29 -10.11 -15.89
N ASN A 169 -6.58 -10.95 -16.88
CA ASN A 169 -6.19 -10.76 -18.29
C ASN A 169 -4.66 -10.60 -18.46
N ALA A 170 -3.86 -11.24 -17.60
CA ALA A 170 -2.42 -11.20 -17.64
C ALA A 170 -1.79 -12.38 -18.37
N ASP A 171 -2.43 -13.54 -18.39
CA ASP A 171 -1.89 -14.80 -18.92
C ASP A 171 -1.41 -14.67 -20.37
N CYS A 172 -2.14 -13.98 -21.25
CA CYS A 172 -1.76 -13.83 -22.66
C CYS A 172 -0.36 -13.24 -22.82
N PHE A 173 -0.08 -12.10 -22.19
CA PHE A 173 1.25 -11.48 -22.33
C PHE A 173 2.35 -12.24 -21.56
N ILE A 174 1.98 -12.98 -20.53
CA ILE A 174 2.92 -13.83 -19.78
C ILE A 174 3.38 -14.99 -20.67
N GLN A 175 2.48 -15.62 -21.39
CA GLN A 175 2.82 -16.72 -22.33
C GLN A 175 3.72 -16.24 -23.51
N GLU A 176 3.61 -14.97 -23.89
CA GLU A 176 4.46 -14.35 -24.92
C GLU A 176 5.84 -13.94 -24.39
N ALA A 177 6.03 -13.91 -23.07
CA ALA A 177 7.30 -13.54 -22.45
C ALA A 177 8.36 -14.64 -22.65
N PRO A 178 9.66 -14.30 -22.74
CA PRO A 178 10.73 -15.26 -23.11
C PRO A 178 10.78 -16.52 -22.26
N GLU A 179 10.49 -16.42 -20.96
CA GLU A 179 10.50 -17.50 -20.00
C GLU A 179 9.12 -17.71 -19.33
N GLY A 180 8.04 -17.19 -19.97
CA GLY A 180 6.69 -17.26 -19.45
C GLY A 180 6.60 -16.69 -18.04
N TYR A 181 6.03 -17.45 -17.12
CA TYR A 181 5.87 -17.08 -15.71
C TYR A 181 7.21 -16.90 -14.97
N GLN A 182 8.29 -17.53 -15.44
CA GLN A 182 9.64 -17.40 -14.87
C GLN A 182 10.41 -16.18 -15.39
N THR A 183 9.82 -15.39 -16.26
CA THR A 183 10.45 -14.18 -16.80
C THR A 183 10.69 -13.17 -15.66
N ASN A 184 11.96 -12.80 -15.47
CA ASN A 184 12.33 -11.73 -14.53
C ASN A 184 11.97 -10.36 -15.09
N ILE A 185 11.18 -9.59 -14.35
CA ILE A 185 10.64 -8.30 -14.78
C ILE A 185 11.53 -7.08 -14.48
N GLY A 186 12.65 -7.29 -13.79
CA GLY A 186 13.58 -6.24 -13.40
C GLY A 186 13.06 -5.38 -12.23
N ASP A 187 13.85 -4.37 -11.89
CA ASP A 187 13.50 -3.47 -10.80
C ASP A 187 12.21 -2.71 -11.13
N ARG A 188 11.24 -2.74 -10.19
CA ARG A 188 9.90 -2.13 -10.33
C ARG A 188 9.15 -2.52 -11.60
N GLY A 189 9.48 -3.68 -12.20
CA GLY A 189 8.83 -4.13 -13.42
C GLY A 189 9.16 -3.28 -14.65
N VAL A 190 10.38 -2.75 -14.73
CA VAL A 190 10.83 -1.84 -15.82
C VAL A 190 10.66 -2.44 -17.22
N LYS A 191 10.67 -3.76 -17.33
CA LYS A 191 10.50 -4.48 -18.61
C LYS A 191 9.04 -4.59 -19.05
N LEU A 192 8.09 -4.15 -18.23
CA LEU A 192 6.66 -4.25 -18.48
C LEU A 192 6.04 -2.89 -18.80
N SER A 193 5.02 -2.88 -19.66
CA SER A 193 4.18 -1.70 -19.89
C SER A 193 3.36 -1.36 -18.63
N GLY A 194 2.84 -0.12 -18.53
CA GLY A 194 1.99 0.28 -17.41
C GLY A 194 0.76 -0.62 -17.22
N GLY A 195 0.08 -0.97 -18.33
CA GLY A 195 -1.05 -1.87 -18.29
C GLY A 195 -0.70 -3.31 -17.89
N GLN A 196 0.48 -3.81 -18.28
CA GLN A 196 0.95 -5.13 -17.83
C GLN A 196 1.25 -5.14 -16.33
N ARG A 197 1.92 -4.10 -15.82
CA ARG A 197 2.15 -3.95 -14.36
C ARG A 197 0.84 -3.94 -13.57
N GLN A 198 -0.15 -3.19 -14.06
CA GLN A 198 -1.46 -3.11 -13.42
C GLN A 198 -2.16 -4.48 -13.40
N ARG A 199 -2.14 -5.23 -14.51
CA ARG A 199 -2.71 -6.58 -14.57
C ARG A 199 -2.03 -7.55 -13.62
N LEU A 200 -0.72 -7.47 -13.41
CA LEU A 200 -0.04 -8.27 -12.39
C LEU A 200 -0.48 -7.90 -10.96
N SER A 201 -0.72 -6.61 -10.69
CA SER A 201 -1.26 -6.18 -9.40
C SER A 201 -2.68 -6.70 -9.17
N ILE A 202 -3.50 -6.71 -10.23
CA ILE A 202 -4.85 -7.29 -10.16
C ILE A 202 -4.76 -8.81 -9.95
N ALA A 203 -3.86 -9.52 -10.65
CA ALA A 203 -3.66 -10.97 -10.45
C ALA A 203 -3.25 -11.30 -9.00
N ARG A 204 -2.35 -10.50 -8.42
CA ARG A 204 -1.98 -10.59 -6.99
C ARG A 204 -3.19 -10.43 -6.07
N ALA A 205 -4.03 -9.44 -6.37
CA ALA A 205 -5.25 -9.19 -5.60
C ALA A 205 -6.28 -10.32 -5.74
N VAL A 206 -6.47 -10.85 -6.94
CA VAL A 206 -7.34 -12.00 -7.22
C VAL A 206 -6.84 -13.26 -6.50
N LEU A 207 -5.52 -13.53 -6.54
CA LEU A 207 -4.92 -14.68 -5.87
C LEU A 207 -5.14 -14.65 -4.35
N LYS A 208 -5.12 -13.47 -3.75
CA LYS A 208 -5.45 -13.29 -2.33
C LYS A 208 -6.90 -13.65 -2.01
N ASN A 209 -7.80 -13.55 -2.99
CA ASN A 209 -9.25 -13.79 -2.88
C ASN A 209 -9.90 -13.07 -1.68
N PRO A 210 -9.78 -11.75 -1.57
CA PRO A 210 -10.28 -10.98 -0.44
C PRO A 210 -11.81 -10.84 -0.49
N GLU A 211 -12.45 -10.73 0.66
CA GLU A 211 -13.87 -10.39 0.75
C GLU A 211 -14.15 -8.92 0.45
N ILE A 212 -13.15 -8.06 0.66
CA ILE A 212 -13.22 -6.61 0.46
C ILE A 212 -12.11 -6.19 -0.52
N PRO A 213 -12.33 -6.29 -1.84
CA PRO A 213 -11.39 -5.76 -2.81
C PRO A 213 -11.51 -4.24 -2.91
N VAL A 214 -10.41 -3.52 -2.72
CA VAL A 214 -10.31 -2.07 -2.86
C VAL A 214 -9.44 -1.74 -4.05
N SER A 215 -9.95 -1.00 -5.03
CA SER A 215 -9.18 -0.57 -6.19
C SER A 215 -9.31 0.94 -6.38
N TYR A 216 -8.17 1.61 -6.48
CA TYR A 216 -8.15 3.01 -6.87
C TYR A 216 -7.20 3.19 -8.07
N THR A 217 -7.82 3.36 -9.24
CA THR A 217 -7.12 3.60 -10.49
C THR A 217 -7.68 4.88 -11.11
N HIS A 218 -6.83 5.72 -11.67
CA HIS A 218 -7.34 6.79 -12.53
C HIS A 218 -7.80 6.18 -13.85
N LEU A 219 -9.11 6.12 -14.02
CA LEU A 219 -9.66 6.08 -15.36
C LEU A 219 -9.28 7.43 -16.00
N ARG A 220 -8.27 7.44 -16.86
CA ARG A 220 -8.10 8.56 -17.77
C ARG A 220 -9.37 8.61 -18.61
N ALA A 221 -10.23 9.57 -18.34
CA ALA A 221 -11.17 10.00 -19.34
C ALA A 221 -10.33 10.36 -20.57
N HIS A 222 -10.52 9.65 -21.67
CA HIS A 222 -10.11 10.16 -22.96
C HIS A 222 -10.88 11.50 -23.07
N GLU A 223 -10.15 12.61 -22.97
CA GLU A 223 -10.58 13.85 -23.51
C GLU A 223 -10.76 13.57 -25.00
N THR A 224 -11.97 13.25 -25.39
CA THR A 224 -12.41 13.41 -26.77
C THR A 224 -12.40 14.91 -26.97
N GLU A 225 -11.31 15.44 -27.53
CA GLU A 225 -11.37 16.69 -28.25
C GLU A 225 -12.45 16.50 -29.32
N ALA A 226 -13.61 17.07 -29.05
CA ALA A 226 -14.60 17.30 -30.09
C ALA A 226 -14.18 18.60 -30.77
N ASP A 227 -13.72 18.49 -32.04
CA ASP A 227 -13.63 19.57 -33.00
C ASP A 227 -15.00 20.28 -33.21
#